data_212b0bf2397d320e679dec92075ccfbc
#
_entry.id   212b0bf2397d320e679dec92075ccfbc
#
_cell.length_a   1.000
_cell.length_b   1.000
_cell.length_c   1.000
_cell.angle_alpha   90.00
_cell.angle_beta   90.00
_cell.angle_gamma   90.00
#
_symmetry.space_group_name_H-M   'P 1'
#
loop_
_entity.id
_entity.type
_entity.pdbx_description
1 polymer ?
#
loop_
_entity_poly.entity_id
_entity_poly.type
_entity_poly.pdbx_seq_one_letter_code
_entity_poly.pdbx_strand_id
1 'polypeptide(L)'
;MNDILEQIALCVENGKINQKSPYPPSMKGQLGADELTLQALEEGVAPADVLSKGLIVGMGRIGVKFRENKVFVPQVLMSAKAMSGAMAHLKKYFMDGSVKRKGKLIIGTVEGDLHDIGKNLVASMLEGCGFEVINIGIDVSCDKFV
;
A
#
# COMPACT_ATOMS: atom_id res chain seq x y z
N MET A 1 -1.98 -13.16 18.20
CA MET A 1 -0.95 -12.55 17.32
C MET A 1 -1.23 -12.74 15.82
N ASN A 2 -1.60 -13.93 15.38
CA ASN A 2 -1.99 -14.13 13.97
C ASN A 2 -3.27 -13.36 13.55
N ASP A 3 -4.14 -13.03 14.48
CA ASP A 3 -5.43 -12.40 14.19
C ASP A 3 -5.27 -10.93 13.75
N ILE A 4 -4.44 -10.14 14.42
CA ILE A 4 -4.26 -8.73 14.07
C ILE A 4 -3.61 -8.54 12.70
N LEU A 5 -2.66 -9.39 12.31
CA LEU A 5 -2.02 -9.35 11.01
C LEU A 5 -3.01 -9.71 9.89
N GLU A 6 -3.87 -10.68 10.12
CA GLU A 6 -4.94 -11.03 9.19
C GLU A 6 -5.99 -9.91 9.09
N GLN A 7 -6.34 -9.26 10.19
CA GLN A 7 -7.24 -8.09 10.18
C GLN A 7 -6.63 -6.94 9.38
N ILE A 8 -5.34 -6.67 9.53
CA ILE A 8 -4.62 -5.68 8.72
C ILE A 8 -4.70 -6.04 7.24
N ALA A 9 -4.42 -7.30 6.89
CA ALA A 9 -4.51 -7.78 5.50
C ALA A 9 -5.91 -7.60 4.93
N LEU A 10 -6.96 -7.95 5.68
CA LEU A 10 -8.35 -7.76 5.28
C LEU A 10 -8.71 -6.27 5.09
N CYS A 11 -8.22 -5.38 5.95
CA CYS A 11 -8.42 -3.94 5.80
C CYS A 11 -7.78 -3.41 4.52
N VAL A 12 -6.56 -3.81 4.21
CA VAL A 12 -5.89 -3.41 2.97
C VAL A 12 -6.61 -4.00 1.76
N GLU A 13 -6.93 -5.29 1.77
CA GLU A 13 -7.65 -5.97 0.69
C GLU A 13 -8.98 -5.28 0.35
N ASN A 14 -9.73 -4.85 1.38
CA ASN A 14 -11.04 -4.21 1.21
C ASN A 14 -10.98 -2.67 1.13
N GLY A 15 -9.81 -2.07 1.22
CA GLY A 15 -9.64 -0.63 1.15
C GLY A 15 -10.13 0.13 2.38
N LYS A 16 -10.15 -0.52 3.55
CA LYS A 16 -10.52 0.09 4.83
C LYS A 16 -9.32 0.86 5.39
N ILE A 17 -9.32 2.17 5.20
CA ILE A 17 -8.20 3.04 5.57
C ILE A 17 -8.11 3.19 7.09
N ASN A 18 -9.19 3.72 7.69
CA ASN A 18 -9.29 3.99 9.12
C ASN A 18 -10.75 3.88 9.59
N GLN A 19 -10.99 4.03 10.90
CA GLN A 19 -12.31 3.93 11.49
C GLN A 19 -13.31 4.95 10.92
N LYS A 20 -12.86 6.16 10.61
CA LYS A 20 -13.69 7.24 10.09
C LYS A 20 -14.05 7.04 8.60
N SER A 21 -13.29 6.25 7.87
CA SER A 21 -13.54 5.98 6.45
C SER A 21 -14.89 5.32 6.26
N PRO A 22 -15.79 5.88 5.42
CA PRO A 22 -17.08 5.28 5.12
C PRO A 22 -16.98 4.04 4.22
N TYR A 23 -15.83 3.85 3.57
CA TYR A 23 -15.59 2.73 2.67
C TYR A 23 -14.74 1.64 3.34
N PRO A 24 -15.00 0.35 3.05
CA PRO A 24 -16.20 -0.15 2.37
C PRO A 24 -17.42 -0.11 3.30
N PRO A 25 -18.65 -0.02 2.76
CA PRO A 25 -19.86 0.07 3.58
C PRO A 25 -20.01 -1.07 4.61
N SER A 26 -19.56 -2.27 4.25
CA SER A 26 -19.59 -3.45 5.12
C SER A 26 -18.69 -3.36 6.35
N MET A 27 -17.69 -2.46 6.32
CA MET A 27 -16.74 -2.25 7.42
C MET A 27 -16.90 -0.86 8.07
N LYS A 28 -18.03 -0.19 7.86
CA LYS A 28 -18.27 1.13 8.43
C LYS A 28 -18.19 1.09 9.96
N GLY A 29 -17.42 2.01 10.54
CA GLY A 29 -17.21 2.12 11.99
C GLY A 29 -16.19 1.14 12.57
N GLN A 30 -15.73 0.16 11.81
CA GLN A 30 -14.64 -0.73 12.22
C GLN A 30 -13.28 -0.03 12.10
N LEU A 31 -12.31 -0.49 12.89
CA LEU A 31 -10.92 -0.04 12.76
C LEU A 31 -10.42 -0.36 11.35
N GLY A 32 -9.52 0.46 10.83
CA GLY A 32 -8.90 0.27 9.53
C GLY A 32 -7.43 -0.13 9.62
N ALA A 33 -6.79 -0.19 8.47
CA ALA A 33 -5.38 -0.54 8.37
C ALA A 33 -4.48 0.41 9.18
N ASP A 34 -4.86 1.68 9.27
CA ASP A 34 -4.14 2.71 10.01
C ASP A 34 -4.08 2.38 11.52
N GLU A 35 -5.22 2.26 12.16
CA GLU A 35 -5.30 2.00 13.61
C GLU A 35 -4.77 0.60 13.97
N LEU A 36 -5.13 -0.43 13.18
CA LEU A 36 -4.67 -1.79 13.45
C LEU A 36 -3.16 -1.94 13.30
N THR A 37 -2.54 -1.22 12.37
CA THR A 37 -1.08 -1.21 12.24
C THR A 37 -0.42 -0.58 13.45
N LEU A 38 -0.93 0.57 13.91
CA LEU A 38 -0.43 1.20 15.12
C LEU A 38 -0.57 0.27 16.33
N GLN A 39 -1.75 -0.31 16.52
CA GLN A 39 -2.02 -1.25 17.61
C GLN A 39 -1.06 -2.45 17.57
N ALA A 40 -0.85 -3.06 16.40
CA ALA A 40 0.08 -4.18 16.25
C ALA A 40 1.50 -3.82 16.70
N LEU A 41 1.98 -2.63 16.32
CA LEU A 41 3.29 -2.13 16.72
C LEU A 41 3.39 -1.86 18.24
N GLU A 42 2.34 -1.31 18.84
CA GLU A 42 2.26 -1.08 20.29
C GLU A 42 2.21 -2.39 21.09
N GLU A 43 1.57 -3.43 20.55
CA GLU A 43 1.55 -4.79 21.11
C GLU A 43 2.86 -5.55 20.92
N GLY A 44 3.85 -4.94 20.26
CA GLY A 44 5.19 -5.51 20.07
C GLY A 44 5.31 -6.46 18.89
N VAL A 45 4.35 -6.45 17.94
CA VAL A 45 4.50 -7.19 16.69
C VAL A 45 5.66 -6.60 15.89
N ALA A 46 6.54 -7.46 15.38
CA ALA A 46 7.69 -6.99 14.61
C ALA A 46 7.24 -6.18 13.37
N PRO A 47 7.79 -4.98 13.14
CA PRO A 47 7.42 -4.16 11.98
C PRO A 47 7.57 -4.87 10.64
N ALA A 48 8.57 -5.75 10.52
CA ALA A 48 8.76 -6.58 9.33
C ALA A 48 7.61 -7.58 9.11
N ASP A 49 7.03 -8.11 10.18
CA ASP A 49 5.87 -9.00 10.11
C ASP A 49 4.59 -8.24 9.77
N VAL A 50 4.40 -7.05 10.32
CA VAL A 50 3.29 -6.16 9.94
C VAL A 50 3.32 -5.88 8.45
N LEU A 51 4.49 -5.54 7.90
CA LEU A 51 4.66 -5.30 6.48
C LEU A 51 4.42 -6.57 5.66
N SER A 52 5.15 -7.65 5.94
CA SER A 52 5.19 -8.84 5.07
C SER A 52 3.97 -9.74 5.20
N LYS A 53 3.42 -9.90 6.41
CA LYS A 53 2.31 -10.82 6.70
C LYS A 53 0.95 -10.11 6.79
N GLY A 54 0.94 -8.79 6.96
CA GLY A 54 -0.27 -7.96 6.99
C GLY A 54 -0.45 -7.20 5.68
N LEU A 55 0.30 -6.13 5.51
CA LEU A 55 0.10 -5.14 4.45
C LEU A 55 0.31 -5.71 3.05
N ILE A 56 1.45 -6.38 2.80
CA ILE A 56 1.78 -6.97 1.50
C ILE A 56 0.79 -8.08 1.13
N VAL A 57 0.36 -8.88 2.10
CA VAL A 57 -0.64 -9.94 1.88
C VAL A 57 -1.96 -9.33 1.40
N GLY A 58 -2.44 -8.26 2.05
CA GLY A 58 -3.66 -7.56 1.64
C GLY A 58 -3.58 -7.02 0.20
N MET A 59 -2.47 -6.36 -0.14
CA MET A 59 -2.23 -5.87 -1.51
C MET A 59 -2.12 -7.02 -2.52
N GLY A 60 -1.50 -8.12 -2.16
CA GLY A 60 -1.45 -9.32 -3.01
C GLY A 60 -2.84 -9.87 -3.33
N ARG A 61 -3.71 -9.94 -2.32
CA ARG A 61 -5.10 -10.43 -2.50
C ARG A 61 -5.92 -9.55 -3.43
N ILE A 62 -5.89 -8.23 -3.26
CA ILE A 62 -6.61 -7.33 -4.19
C ILE A 62 -6.00 -7.36 -5.60
N GLY A 63 -4.68 -7.53 -5.71
CA GLY A 63 -4.00 -7.69 -6.98
C GLY A 63 -4.47 -8.93 -7.75
N VAL A 64 -4.66 -10.06 -7.06
CA VAL A 64 -5.25 -11.28 -7.66
C VAL A 64 -6.67 -11.02 -8.14
N LYS A 65 -7.52 -10.41 -7.29
CA LYS A 65 -8.90 -10.06 -7.65
C LYS A 65 -8.97 -9.12 -8.86
N PHE A 66 -8.04 -8.16 -8.94
CA PHE A 66 -7.94 -7.23 -10.07
C PHE A 66 -7.56 -7.98 -11.36
N ARG A 67 -6.56 -8.84 -11.31
CA ARG A 67 -6.15 -9.68 -12.45
C ARG A 67 -7.28 -10.59 -12.93
N GLU A 68 -8.12 -11.07 -12.02
CA GLU A 68 -9.26 -11.93 -12.32
C GLU A 68 -10.54 -11.16 -12.73
N ASN A 69 -10.44 -9.83 -12.89
CA ASN A 69 -11.56 -8.94 -13.20
C ASN A 69 -12.71 -8.96 -12.18
N LYS A 70 -12.42 -9.33 -10.93
CA LYS A 70 -13.39 -9.32 -9.81
C LYS A 70 -13.54 -7.96 -9.14
N VAL A 71 -12.54 -7.10 -9.31
CA VAL A 71 -12.52 -5.71 -8.82
C VAL A 71 -11.98 -4.80 -9.92
N PHE A 72 -12.24 -3.50 -9.78
CA PHE A 72 -11.84 -2.49 -10.73
C PHE A 72 -10.86 -1.48 -10.12
N VAL A 73 -10.32 -0.57 -10.94
CA VAL A 73 -9.33 0.42 -10.52
C VAL A 73 -9.73 1.19 -9.24
N PRO A 74 -10.98 1.67 -9.06
CA PRO A 74 -11.33 2.39 -7.83
C PRO A 74 -11.10 1.59 -6.55
N GLN A 75 -11.43 0.29 -6.53
CA GLN A 75 -11.20 -0.57 -5.37
C GLN A 75 -9.71 -0.75 -5.08
N VAL A 76 -8.90 -0.96 -6.12
CA VAL A 76 -7.43 -1.06 -5.98
C VAL A 76 -6.84 0.23 -5.43
N LEU A 77 -7.31 1.40 -5.87
CA LEU A 77 -6.89 2.69 -5.32
C LEU A 77 -7.25 2.87 -3.84
N MET A 78 -8.40 2.36 -3.42
CA MET A 78 -8.76 2.37 -1.99
C MET A 78 -7.86 1.46 -1.16
N SER A 79 -7.52 0.28 -1.67
CA SER A 79 -6.54 -0.61 -1.04
C SER A 79 -5.15 0.03 -0.95
N ALA A 80 -4.71 0.70 -2.01
CA ALA A 80 -3.45 1.44 -2.02
C ALA A 80 -3.44 2.59 -0.99
N LYS A 81 -4.55 3.30 -0.81
CA LYS A 81 -4.68 4.33 0.23
C LYS A 81 -4.64 3.73 1.64
N ALA A 82 -5.28 2.59 1.87
CA ALA A 82 -5.20 1.87 3.14
C ALA A 82 -3.75 1.44 3.44
N MET A 83 -3.06 0.90 2.45
CA MET A 83 -1.64 0.57 2.54
C MET A 83 -0.78 1.78 2.89
N SER A 84 -0.97 2.90 2.19
CA SER A 84 -0.18 4.12 2.41
C SER A 84 -0.38 4.71 3.81
N GLY A 85 -1.61 4.69 4.33
CA GLY A 85 -1.91 5.13 5.69
C GLY A 85 -1.17 4.29 6.73
N ALA A 86 -1.24 2.97 6.60
CA ALA A 86 -0.53 2.04 7.47
C ALA A 86 1.00 2.17 7.37
N MET A 87 1.53 2.33 6.16
CA MET A 87 2.97 2.49 5.90
C MET A 87 3.58 3.71 6.59
N ALA A 88 2.80 4.75 6.84
CA ALA A 88 3.26 5.92 7.57
C ALA A 88 3.79 5.56 8.98
N HIS A 89 3.17 4.58 9.66
CA HIS A 89 3.63 4.08 10.96
C HIS A 89 4.93 3.28 10.88
N LEU A 90 5.23 2.70 9.71
CA LEU A 90 6.45 1.92 9.48
C LEU A 90 7.64 2.76 9.02
N LYS A 91 7.43 4.03 8.67
CA LYS A 91 8.47 4.90 8.09
C LYS A 91 9.74 4.95 8.93
N LYS A 92 9.62 5.09 10.26
CA LYS A 92 10.76 5.13 11.18
C LYS A 92 11.61 3.85 11.14
N TYR A 93 10.97 2.69 10.95
CA TYR A 93 11.65 1.39 10.90
C TYR A 93 12.37 1.14 9.57
N PHE A 94 11.94 1.79 8.48
CA PHE A 94 12.72 1.82 7.24
C PHE A 94 13.96 2.69 7.38
N MET A 95 13.86 3.79 8.13
CA MET A 95 14.98 4.71 8.34
C MET A 95 16.06 4.15 9.26
N ASP A 96 15.67 3.38 10.28
CA ASP A 96 16.62 2.75 11.23
C ASP A 96 17.14 1.38 10.75
N GLY A 97 16.67 0.89 9.60
CA GLY A 97 17.09 -0.37 9.01
C GLY A 97 16.42 -1.63 9.58
N SER A 98 15.47 -1.48 10.51
CA SER A 98 14.72 -2.61 11.09
C SER A 98 13.85 -3.32 10.07
N VAL A 99 13.39 -2.61 9.05
CA VAL A 99 12.61 -3.14 7.93
C VAL A 99 13.32 -2.81 6.62
N LYS A 100 13.50 -3.82 5.77
CA LYS A 100 14.13 -3.66 4.45
C LYS A 100 13.08 -3.70 3.35
N ARG A 101 13.21 -2.82 2.37
CA ARG A 101 12.44 -2.88 1.14
C ARG A 101 13.07 -3.88 0.18
N LYS A 102 12.26 -4.44 -0.73
CA LYS A 102 12.73 -5.40 -1.75
C LYS A 102 13.70 -4.79 -2.75
N GLY A 103 13.61 -3.49 -2.96
CA GLY A 103 14.43 -2.73 -3.88
C GLY A 103 13.90 -1.34 -4.08
N LYS A 104 14.54 -0.60 -4.93
CA LYS A 104 14.21 0.78 -5.29
C LYS A 104 13.96 0.86 -6.78
N LEU A 105 12.91 1.54 -7.21
CA LEU A 105 12.64 1.78 -8.63
C LEU A 105 12.13 3.19 -8.87
N ILE A 106 12.40 3.68 -10.05
CA ILE A 106 11.96 4.98 -10.52
C ILE A 106 10.85 4.75 -11.54
N ILE A 107 9.77 5.52 -11.43
CA ILE A 107 8.65 5.50 -12.36
C ILE A 107 8.30 6.91 -12.78
N GLY A 108 8.04 7.09 -14.05
CA GLY A 108 7.63 8.38 -14.61
C GLY A 108 6.92 8.19 -15.94
N THR A 109 6.22 9.23 -16.38
CA THR A 109 5.64 9.30 -17.72
C THR A 109 6.60 10.06 -18.63
N VAL A 110 6.91 9.49 -19.77
CA VAL A 110 7.90 10.02 -20.72
C VAL A 110 7.53 11.42 -21.25
N GLU A 111 8.53 12.12 -21.75
CA GLU A 111 8.38 13.44 -22.36
C GLU A 111 7.32 13.45 -23.46
N GLY A 112 6.46 14.46 -23.43
CA GLY A 112 5.34 14.61 -24.36
C GLY A 112 4.08 13.84 -23.96
N ASP A 113 4.10 13.07 -22.86
CA ASP A 113 2.95 12.33 -22.35
C ASP A 113 2.54 12.83 -20.96
N LEU A 114 1.25 13.11 -20.77
CA LEU A 114 0.65 13.62 -19.53
C LEU A 114 -0.19 12.58 -18.79
N HIS A 115 -0.26 11.34 -19.27
CA HIS A 115 -1.00 10.28 -18.61
C HIS A 115 -0.34 9.91 -17.28
N ASP A 116 -1.13 9.81 -16.21
CA ASP A 116 -0.60 9.46 -14.90
C ASP A 116 -1.43 8.44 -14.10
N ILE A 117 -2.71 8.24 -14.43
CA ILE A 117 -3.59 7.32 -13.68
C ILE A 117 -3.02 5.91 -13.68
N GLY A 118 -2.70 5.36 -14.83
CA GLY A 118 -2.12 4.01 -14.96
C GLY A 118 -0.74 3.92 -14.30
N LYS A 119 0.10 4.94 -14.47
CA LYS A 119 1.41 5.03 -13.83
C LYS A 119 1.28 5.01 -12.30
N ASN A 120 0.38 5.83 -11.73
CA ASN A 120 0.18 5.90 -10.29
C ASN A 120 -0.40 4.59 -9.73
N LEU A 121 -1.24 3.90 -10.49
CA LEU A 121 -1.72 2.57 -10.11
C LEU A 121 -0.58 1.56 -10.05
N VAL A 122 0.29 1.53 -11.06
CA VAL A 122 1.48 0.66 -11.07
C VAL A 122 2.40 0.99 -9.90
N ALA A 123 2.68 2.28 -9.66
CA ALA A 123 3.48 2.73 -8.52
C ALA A 123 2.92 2.21 -7.19
N SER A 124 1.60 2.38 -6.97
CA SER A 124 0.93 1.92 -5.75
C SER A 124 1.00 0.40 -5.57
N MET A 125 0.85 -0.36 -6.65
CA MET A 125 0.96 -1.83 -6.60
C MET A 125 2.40 -2.27 -6.27
N LEU A 126 3.40 -1.61 -6.82
CA LEU A 126 4.81 -1.91 -6.53
C LEU A 126 5.19 -1.54 -5.09
N GLU A 127 4.70 -0.40 -4.58
CA GLU A 127 4.85 -0.06 -3.16
C GLU A 127 4.18 -1.11 -2.27
N GLY A 128 2.98 -1.55 -2.65
CA GLY A 128 2.26 -2.62 -1.98
C GLY A 128 2.97 -3.98 -2.02
N CYS A 129 3.86 -4.18 -2.97
CA CYS A 129 4.74 -5.37 -3.05
C CYS A 129 6.03 -5.24 -2.21
N GLY A 130 6.27 -4.08 -1.58
CA GLY A 130 7.42 -3.86 -0.71
C GLY A 130 8.60 -3.15 -1.37
N PHE A 131 8.42 -2.54 -2.54
CA PHE A 131 9.45 -1.70 -3.19
C PHE A 131 9.39 -0.25 -2.72
N GLU A 132 10.53 0.42 -2.71
CA GLU A 132 10.58 1.87 -2.66
C GLU A 132 10.37 2.41 -4.08
N VAL A 133 9.30 3.18 -4.29
CA VAL A 133 8.97 3.75 -5.59
C VAL A 133 9.23 5.25 -5.58
N ILE A 134 10.09 5.70 -6.47
CA ILE A 134 10.38 7.12 -6.70
C ILE A 134 9.58 7.54 -7.94
N ASN A 135 8.46 8.24 -7.72
CA ASN A 135 7.62 8.74 -8.78
C ASN A 135 8.10 10.13 -9.20
N ILE A 136 8.66 10.24 -10.39
CA ILE A 136 9.22 11.49 -10.91
C ILE A 136 8.23 12.31 -11.73
N GLY A 137 6.96 11.89 -11.80
CA GLY A 137 5.88 12.66 -12.38
C GLY A 137 5.59 12.34 -13.84
N ILE A 138 5.06 13.32 -14.54
CA ILE A 138 4.66 13.26 -15.95
C ILE A 138 5.56 14.17 -16.78
N ASP A 139 5.54 14.00 -18.11
CA ASP A 139 6.31 14.81 -19.06
C ASP A 139 7.80 14.87 -18.66
N VAL A 140 8.38 13.71 -18.39
CA VAL A 140 9.75 13.59 -17.86
C VAL A 140 10.73 13.34 -18.99
N SER A 141 11.74 14.21 -19.13
CA SER A 141 12.82 14.05 -20.11
C SER A 141 13.67 12.80 -19.82
N CYS A 142 14.29 12.26 -20.87
CA CYS A 142 15.18 11.10 -20.75
C CYS A 142 16.29 11.31 -19.70
N ASP A 143 16.91 12.49 -19.70
CA ASP A 143 18.00 12.84 -18.77
C ASP A 143 17.57 12.80 -17.28
N LYS A 144 16.28 13.01 -17.00
CA LYS A 144 15.79 12.97 -15.63
C LYS A 144 15.60 11.55 -15.08
N PHE A 145 15.50 10.55 -15.98
CA PHE A 145 15.45 9.14 -15.57
C PHE A 145 16.83 8.58 -15.20
N VAL A 146 17.88 9.17 -15.69
CA VAL A 146 19.29 8.76 -15.51
C VAL A 146 19.93 9.57 -14.39
#